data_52e7c40cf7bb22765a488b22477009d6
#
_entry.id   52e7c40cf7bb22765a488b22477009d6
#
_cell.length_a   1.000
_cell.length_b   1.000
_cell.length_c   1.000
_cell.angle_alpha   90.00
_cell.angle_beta   90.00
_cell.angle_gamma   90.00
#
_symmetry.space_group_name_H-M   'P 1'
#
loop_
_entity.id
_entity.type
_entity.pdbx_description
1 polymer ?
#
loop_
_entity_poly.entity_id
_entity_poly.type
_entity_poly.pdbx_seq_one_letter_code
_entity_poly.pdbx_strand_id
1 'polypeptide(L)'
;AGRPMTANTVAEKMLLSPSAAQSHLNKLEELGVVELGVCTAPDGRQATYYRLADVEIRLCLGRKDGFQGEREALAAQLVDGTFRGVLHAASQCGEPEQQEDLQFLFGALHLKPEERAELLGLIDGYLRTHSVPEGGVEHWEYVLMAYRADEE
;
A
#
# COMPACT_ATOMS: atom_id res chain seq x y z
N ALA A 1 -6.76 -3.26 -5.05
CA ALA A 1 -5.84 -4.02 -5.93
C ALA A 1 -5.49 -3.15 -7.13
N GLY A 2 -4.21 -2.88 -7.34
CA GLY A 2 -3.74 -2.08 -8.47
C GLY A 2 -4.14 -2.71 -9.80
N ARG A 3 -4.51 -1.89 -10.78
CA ARG A 3 -4.82 -2.38 -12.13
C ARG A 3 -3.55 -3.00 -12.74
N PRO A 4 -3.67 -4.14 -13.47
CA PRO A 4 -2.54 -4.69 -14.21
C PRO A 4 -1.91 -3.64 -15.14
N MET A 5 -0.60 -3.58 -15.17
CA MET A 5 0.15 -2.60 -15.97
C MET A 5 1.24 -3.29 -16.79
N THR A 6 1.53 -2.75 -17.98
CA THR A 6 2.70 -3.16 -18.75
C THR A 6 3.96 -2.48 -18.21
N ALA A 7 5.13 -3.03 -18.53
CA ALA A 7 6.41 -2.40 -18.17
C ALA A 7 6.54 -0.96 -18.71
N ASN A 8 6.01 -0.69 -19.90
CA ASN A 8 6.01 0.65 -20.48
C ASN A 8 5.13 1.61 -19.67
N THR A 9 3.94 1.17 -19.26
CA THR A 9 3.04 1.98 -18.42
C THR A 9 3.68 2.29 -17.06
N VAL A 10 4.39 1.32 -16.47
CA VAL A 10 5.14 1.53 -15.23
C VAL A 10 6.29 2.52 -15.46
N ALA A 11 7.04 2.37 -16.55
CA ALA A 11 8.13 3.27 -16.91
C ALA A 11 7.65 4.73 -17.03
N GLU A 12 6.56 4.96 -17.74
CA GLU A 12 5.96 6.30 -17.90
C GLU A 12 5.53 6.90 -16.55
N LYS A 13 4.82 6.11 -15.71
CA LYS A 13 4.35 6.58 -14.40
C LYS A 13 5.47 6.87 -13.41
N MET A 14 6.54 6.10 -13.47
CA MET A 14 7.68 6.20 -12.54
C MET A 14 8.82 7.05 -13.08
N LEU A 15 8.67 7.63 -14.28
CA LEU A 15 9.69 8.41 -14.98
C LEU A 15 11.01 7.64 -15.14
N LEU A 16 10.90 6.35 -15.46
CA LEU A 16 12.02 5.44 -15.69
C LEU A 16 12.15 5.14 -17.18
N SER A 17 13.33 4.64 -17.59
CA SER A 17 13.44 4.01 -18.91
C SER A 17 12.69 2.67 -18.93
N PRO A 18 12.13 2.24 -20.09
CA PRO A 18 11.46 0.96 -20.21
C PRO A 18 12.33 -0.23 -19.76
N SER A 19 13.62 -0.21 -20.04
CA SER A 19 14.57 -1.25 -19.63
C SER A 19 14.79 -1.26 -18.11
N ALA A 20 14.83 -0.10 -17.46
CA ALA A 20 14.93 -0.02 -16.00
C ALA A 20 13.66 -0.54 -15.33
N ALA A 21 12.50 -0.12 -15.81
CA ALA A 21 11.20 -0.61 -15.30
C ALA A 21 11.09 -2.13 -15.48
N GLN A 22 11.47 -2.68 -16.64
CA GLN A 22 11.47 -4.12 -16.89
C GLN A 22 12.40 -4.86 -15.92
N SER A 23 13.61 -4.33 -15.68
CA SER A 23 14.57 -4.94 -14.74
C SER A 23 14.04 -4.95 -13.31
N HIS A 24 13.38 -3.89 -12.86
CA HIS A 24 12.77 -3.85 -11.54
C HIS A 24 11.58 -4.80 -11.43
N LEU A 25 10.72 -4.87 -12.44
CA LEU A 25 9.57 -5.78 -12.46
C LEU A 25 9.99 -7.24 -12.45
N ASN A 26 11.04 -7.61 -13.17
CA ASN A 26 11.59 -8.98 -13.14
C ASN A 26 12.07 -9.36 -11.73
N LYS A 27 12.75 -8.45 -11.03
CA LYS A 27 13.18 -8.69 -9.64
C LYS A 27 11.99 -8.82 -8.69
N LEU A 28 10.95 -8.03 -8.88
CA LEU A 28 9.73 -8.12 -8.07
C LEU A 28 8.97 -9.41 -8.34
N GLU A 29 8.98 -9.91 -9.58
CA GLU A 29 8.43 -11.21 -9.96
C GLU A 29 9.22 -12.36 -9.32
N GLU A 30 10.56 -12.34 -9.40
CA GLU A 30 11.42 -13.31 -8.74
C GLU A 30 11.18 -13.38 -7.22
N LEU A 31 10.84 -12.24 -6.61
CA LEU A 31 10.48 -12.14 -5.19
C LEU A 31 9.02 -12.52 -4.90
N GLY A 32 8.22 -12.82 -5.92
CA GLY A 32 6.80 -13.12 -5.77
C GLY A 32 5.92 -11.94 -5.39
N VAL A 33 6.42 -10.70 -5.52
CA VAL A 33 5.67 -9.46 -5.21
C VAL A 33 4.72 -9.09 -6.33
N VAL A 34 5.08 -9.39 -7.56
CA VAL A 34 4.23 -9.22 -8.74
C VAL A 34 4.09 -10.53 -9.49
N GLU A 35 2.96 -10.67 -10.17
CA GLU A 35 2.66 -11.81 -11.03
C GLU A 35 2.57 -11.36 -12.49
N LEU A 36 3.07 -12.22 -13.37
CA LEU A 36 2.96 -12.05 -14.81
C LEU A 36 1.61 -12.55 -15.32
N GLY A 37 0.97 -11.74 -16.15
CA GLY A 37 -0.17 -12.16 -16.97
C GLY A 37 0.08 -11.83 -18.44
N VAL A 38 -0.38 -12.70 -19.34
CA VAL A 38 -0.32 -12.47 -20.78
C VAL A 38 -1.73 -12.24 -21.28
N CYS A 39 -1.95 -11.08 -21.94
CA CYS A 39 -3.19 -10.81 -22.66
C CYS A 39 -2.91 -10.68 -24.14
N THR A 40 -3.80 -11.24 -24.95
CA THR A 40 -3.77 -11.04 -26.40
C THR A 40 -4.69 -9.88 -26.73
N ALA A 41 -4.11 -8.82 -27.29
CA ALA A 41 -4.88 -7.68 -27.78
C ALA A 41 -5.73 -8.06 -29.00
N PRO A 42 -6.79 -7.28 -29.32
CA PRO A 42 -7.65 -7.57 -30.49
C PRO A 42 -6.92 -7.63 -31.83
N ASP A 43 -5.73 -7.04 -31.91
CA ASP A 43 -4.83 -7.05 -33.08
C ASP A 43 -3.93 -8.31 -33.14
N GLY A 44 -4.12 -9.27 -32.23
CA GLY A 44 -3.34 -10.50 -32.13
C GLY A 44 -1.97 -10.37 -31.45
N ARG A 45 -1.60 -9.17 -30.98
CA ARG A 45 -0.35 -8.95 -30.24
C ARG A 45 -0.48 -9.45 -28.80
N GLN A 46 0.53 -10.14 -28.34
CA GLN A 46 0.63 -10.52 -26.93
C GLN A 46 1.29 -9.38 -26.15
N ALA A 47 0.62 -8.95 -25.07
CA ALA A 47 1.18 -7.98 -24.12
C ALA A 47 1.33 -8.65 -22.76
N THR A 48 2.49 -8.47 -22.15
CA THR A 48 2.78 -8.91 -20.79
C THR A 48 2.34 -7.84 -19.82
N TYR A 49 1.52 -8.22 -18.85
CA TYR A 49 1.06 -7.36 -17.76
C TYR A 49 1.60 -7.87 -16.45
N TYR A 50 1.88 -6.93 -15.56
CA TYR A 50 2.26 -7.19 -14.19
C TYR A 50 1.11 -6.76 -13.29
N ARG A 51 0.75 -7.61 -12.35
CA ARG A 51 -0.19 -7.29 -11.27
C ARG A 51 0.48 -7.52 -9.93
N LEU A 52 0.05 -6.81 -8.93
CA LEU A 52 0.50 -7.07 -7.56
C LEU A 52 0.00 -8.47 -7.16
N ALA A 53 0.90 -9.31 -6.66
CA ALA A 53 0.54 -10.60 -6.09
C ALA A 53 -0.20 -10.39 -4.76
N ASP A 54 -0.93 -11.40 -4.31
CA ASP A 54 -1.58 -11.40 -3.00
C ASP A 54 -0.55 -11.72 -1.92
N VAL A 55 0.30 -10.73 -1.62
CA VAL A 55 1.38 -10.84 -0.65
C VAL A 55 1.30 -9.71 0.38
N GLU A 56 1.58 -10.06 1.62
CA GLU A 56 1.75 -9.08 2.68
C GLU A 56 3.19 -8.54 2.66
N ILE A 57 3.33 -7.22 2.53
CA ILE A 57 4.63 -6.54 2.58
C ILE A 57 4.76 -5.81 3.92
N ARG A 58 5.72 -6.25 4.75
CA ARG A 58 6.04 -5.62 6.03
C ARG A 58 7.31 -4.77 5.93
N LEU A 59 7.17 -3.47 6.17
CA LEU A 59 8.31 -2.57 6.24
C LEU A 59 8.89 -2.55 7.65
N CYS A 60 10.05 -3.17 7.83
CA CYS A 60 10.77 -3.18 9.12
C CYS A 60 11.62 -1.90 9.25
N LEU A 61 11.01 -0.76 9.58
CA LEU A 61 11.67 0.55 9.66
C LEU A 61 12.81 0.60 10.68
N GLY A 62 12.71 -0.16 11.78
CA GLY A 62 13.73 -0.20 12.82
C GLY A 62 14.96 -1.07 12.48
N ARG A 63 14.96 -1.76 11.35
CA ARG A 63 16.08 -2.62 10.95
C ARG A 63 17.23 -1.77 10.38
N LYS A 64 18.40 -1.89 11.03
CA LYS A 64 19.63 -1.19 10.60
C LYS A 64 20.41 -2.09 9.63
N ASP A 65 20.28 -1.83 8.36
CA ASP A 65 21.02 -2.46 7.25
C ASP A 65 21.19 -1.47 6.09
N GLY A 66 21.80 -1.92 4.99
CA GLY A 66 22.06 -1.08 3.81
C GLY A 66 20.81 -0.55 3.09
N PHE A 67 19.59 -1.01 3.46
CA PHE A 67 18.32 -0.60 2.85
C PHE A 67 17.43 0.22 3.79
N GLN A 68 17.98 0.74 4.87
CA GLN A 68 17.21 1.55 5.83
C GLN A 68 16.64 2.80 5.17
N GLY A 69 17.45 3.53 4.39
CA GLY A 69 17.02 4.76 3.71
C GLY A 69 15.89 4.53 2.72
N GLU A 70 15.95 3.43 1.96
CA GLU A 70 14.91 3.07 0.99
C GLU A 70 13.59 2.70 1.67
N ARG A 71 13.65 1.98 2.81
CA ARG A 71 12.46 1.67 3.60
C ARG A 71 11.80 2.90 4.20
N GLU A 72 12.61 3.82 4.73
CA GLU A 72 12.13 5.10 5.28
C GLU A 72 11.51 5.97 4.18
N ALA A 73 12.15 6.06 3.01
CA ALA A 73 11.63 6.79 1.86
C ALA A 73 10.30 6.19 1.36
N LEU A 74 10.20 4.87 1.28
CA LEU A 74 8.96 4.19 0.89
C LEU A 74 7.85 4.42 1.92
N ALA A 75 8.14 4.32 3.21
CA ALA A 75 7.18 4.59 4.26
C ALA A 75 6.66 6.03 4.19
N ALA A 76 7.56 7.00 4.04
CA ALA A 76 7.19 8.41 3.87
C ALA A 76 6.28 8.63 2.65
N GLN A 77 6.56 7.95 1.53
CA GLN A 77 5.77 8.01 0.31
C GLN A 77 4.36 7.43 0.49
N LEU A 78 4.23 6.31 1.21
CA LEU A 78 2.93 5.70 1.52
C LEU A 78 2.09 6.61 2.43
N VAL A 79 2.71 7.20 3.45
CA VAL A 79 2.04 8.17 4.35
C VAL A 79 1.58 9.40 3.58
N ASP A 80 2.45 10.01 2.78
CA ASP A 80 2.12 11.19 1.96
C ASP A 80 1.01 10.88 0.95
N GLY A 81 1.04 9.72 0.29
CA GLY A 81 0.02 9.28 -0.65
C GLY A 81 -1.35 9.14 0.01
N THR A 82 -1.42 8.45 1.14
CA THR A 82 -2.67 8.30 1.91
C THR A 82 -3.16 9.64 2.44
N PHE A 83 -2.26 10.50 2.96
CA PHE A 83 -2.63 11.82 3.45
C PHE A 83 -3.20 12.71 2.33
N ARG A 84 -2.62 12.68 1.13
CA ARG A 84 -3.20 13.39 -0.04
C ARG A 84 -4.58 12.85 -0.42
N GLY A 85 -4.78 11.53 -0.35
CA GLY A 85 -6.09 10.91 -0.54
C GLY A 85 -7.12 11.44 0.45
N VAL A 86 -6.75 11.50 1.73
CA VAL A 86 -7.59 12.09 2.81
C VAL A 86 -7.94 13.54 2.51
N LEU A 87 -6.96 14.38 2.12
CA LEU A 87 -7.21 15.78 1.78
C LEU A 87 -8.12 15.93 0.54
N HIS A 88 -7.94 15.04 -0.44
CA HIS A 88 -8.80 15.03 -1.62
C HIS A 88 -10.24 14.64 -1.25
N ALA A 89 -10.43 13.57 -0.46
CA ALA A 89 -11.75 13.18 0.04
C ALA A 89 -12.41 14.32 0.83
N ALA A 90 -11.66 14.96 1.75
CA ALA A 90 -12.15 16.10 2.51
C ALA A 90 -12.59 17.28 1.62
N SER A 91 -11.91 17.52 0.50
CA SER A 91 -12.29 18.58 -0.45
C SER A 91 -13.58 18.30 -1.23
N GLN A 92 -13.99 17.05 -1.28
CA GLN A 92 -15.24 16.62 -1.94
C GLN A 92 -16.44 16.56 -0.98
N CYS A 93 -16.19 16.55 0.34
CA CYS A 93 -17.24 16.53 1.35
C CYS A 93 -17.97 17.90 1.36
N GLY A 94 -19.16 17.96 0.76
CA GLY A 94 -19.98 19.18 0.71
C GLY A 94 -20.92 19.35 1.91
N GLU A 95 -21.33 18.26 2.56
CA GLU A 95 -22.32 18.24 3.63
C GLU A 95 -21.82 17.44 4.84
N PRO A 96 -22.28 17.77 6.08
CA PRO A 96 -21.86 17.08 7.30
C PRO A 96 -22.12 15.57 7.30
N GLU A 97 -23.12 15.11 6.53
CA GLU A 97 -23.50 13.70 6.42
C GLU A 97 -22.47 12.86 5.64
N GLN A 98 -21.62 13.49 4.83
CA GLN A 98 -20.54 12.83 4.08
C GLN A 98 -19.24 12.68 4.88
N GLN A 99 -19.22 13.11 6.12
CA GLN A 99 -18.03 12.96 7.00
C GLN A 99 -17.75 11.51 7.40
N GLU A 100 -18.70 10.58 7.18
CA GLU A 100 -18.51 9.17 7.44
C GLU A 100 -17.49 8.52 6.47
N ASP A 101 -17.26 9.12 5.30
CA ASP A 101 -16.31 8.67 4.30
C ASP A 101 -14.85 9.01 4.63
N LEU A 102 -14.61 9.66 5.76
CA LEU A 102 -13.30 10.14 6.15
C LEU A 102 -13.06 9.94 7.65
N GLN A 103 -11.97 9.28 8.01
CA GLN A 103 -11.58 9.09 9.40
C GLN A 103 -10.13 9.52 9.63
N PHE A 104 -9.92 10.39 10.62
CA PHE A 104 -8.59 10.78 11.09
C PHE A 104 -8.54 10.64 12.60
N LEU A 105 -7.86 9.62 13.09
CA LEU A 105 -7.73 9.33 14.51
C LEU A 105 -6.28 9.55 14.95
N PHE A 106 -6.11 10.27 16.03
CA PHE A 106 -4.81 10.43 16.68
C PHE A 106 -4.99 10.47 18.21
N GLY A 107 -3.96 10.10 18.92
CA GLY A 107 -3.99 10.10 20.38
C GLY A 107 -2.85 9.31 20.99
N ALA A 108 -2.91 9.12 22.30
CA ALA A 108 -1.99 8.28 23.05
C ALA A 108 -2.75 7.15 23.72
N LEU A 109 -2.15 5.97 23.74
CA LEU A 109 -2.64 4.79 24.43
C LEU A 109 -1.65 4.40 25.52
N HIS A 110 -2.15 4.05 26.69
CA HIS A 110 -1.34 3.53 27.79
C HIS A 110 -1.66 2.04 27.96
N LEU A 111 -0.82 1.20 27.39
CA LEU A 111 -1.07 -0.23 27.28
C LEU A 111 0.03 -1.05 27.98
N LYS A 112 -0.39 -2.10 28.67
CA LYS A 112 0.53 -3.17 29.07
C LYS A 112 1.02 -3.92 27.84
N PRO A 113 2.17 -4.64 27.93
CA PRO A 113 2.70 -5.40 26.80
C PRO A 113 1.68 -6.41 26.20
N GLU A 114 0.88 -7.04 27.06
CA GLU A 114 -0.15 -8.01 26.66
C GLU A 114 -1.29 -7.33 25.90
N GLU A 115 -1.78 -6.19 26.42
CA GLU A 115 -2.85 -5.40 25.80
C GLU A 115 -2.41 -4.83 24.43
N ARG A 116 -1.14 -4.43 24.33
CA ARG A 116 -0.56 -4.00 23.04
C ARG A 116 -0.54 -5.14 22.03
N ALA A 117 -0.11 -6.34 22.45
CA ALA A 117 -0.06 -7.50 21.56
C ALA A 117 -1.47 -7.91 21.10
N GLU A 118 -2.44 -7.86 21.99
CA GLU A 118 -3.86 -8.12 21.69
C GLU A 118 -4.40 -7.11 20.67
N LEU A 119 -4.22 -5.81 20.92
CA LEU A 119 -4.68 -4.74 20.02
C LEU A 119 -4.10 -4.88 18.62
N LEU A 120 -2.76 -5.06 18.51
CA LEU A 120 -2.11 -5.22 17.22
C LEU A 120 -2.55 -6.50 16.51
N GLY A 121 -2.78 -7.59 17.26
CA GLY A 121 -3.30 -8.84 16.72
C GLY A 121 -4.73 -8.70 16.17
N LEU A 122 -5.60 -7.96 16.86
CA LEU A 122 -6.96 -7.68 16.41
C LEU A 122 -6.95 -6.86 15.12
N ILE A 123 -6.15 -5.80 15.07
CA ILE A 123 -6.02 -4.95 13.88
C ILE A 123 -5.50 -5.79 12.70
N ASP A 124 -4.38 -6.49 12.86
CA ASP A 124 -3.77 -7.31 11.81
C ASP A 124 -4.74 -8.39 11.29
N GLY A 125 -5.41 -9.08 12.20
CA GLY A 125 -6.41 -10.10 11.85
C GLY A 125 -7.58 -9.53 11.06
N TYR A 126 -8.11 -8.39 11.48
CA TYR A 126 -9.23 -7.73 10.80
C TYR A 126 -8.82 -7.24 9.40
N LEU A 127 -7.69 -6.55 9.29
CA LEU A 127 -7.19 -6.04 8.01
C LEU A 127 -6.90 -7.16 7.02
N ARG A 128 -6.32 -8.26 7.48
CA ARG A 128 -6.00 -9.41 6.64
C ARG A 128 -7.26 -10.09 6.07
N THR A 129 -8.33 -10.20 6.86
CA THR A 129 -9.58 -10.81 6.39
C THR A 129 -10.35 -9.92 5.40
N HIS A 130 -10.05 -8.62 5.36
CA HIS A 130 -10.75 -7.64 4.51
C HIS A 130 -9.84 -7.02 3.43
N SER A 131 -8.66 -7.59 3.19
CA SER A 131 -7.72 -7.09 2.17
C SER A 131 -8.07 -7.51 0.75
N VAL A 132 -8.85 -8.58 0.59
CA VAL A 132 -9.25 -9.09 -0.72
C VAL A 132 -10.49 -8.34 -1.22
N PRO A 133 -10.45 -7.75 -2.44
CA PRO A 133 -11.58 -7.05 -3.01
C PRO A 133 -12.73 -8.02 -3.30
N GLU A 134 -13.88 -7.75 -2.72
CA GLU A 134 -15.15 -8.43 -3.04
C GLU A 134 -16.09 -7.49 -3.78
N GLY A 135 -17.02 -8.04 -4.57
CA GLY A 135 -18.00 -7.22 -5.27
C GLY A 135 -19.00 -6.60 -4.30
N GLY A 136 -19.27 -5.29 -4.45
CA GLY A 136 -20.30 -4.59 -3.67
C GLY A 136 -19.84 -4.08 -2.31
N VAL A 137 -18.53 -4.06 -2.03
CA VAL A 137 -17.94 -3.46 -0.84
C VAL A 137 -17.25 -2.14 -1.15
N GLU A 138 -17.14 -1.27 -0.15
CA GLU A 138 -16.43 -0.01 -0.26
C GLU A 138 -14.92 -0.24 -0.26
N HIS A 139 -14.19 0.60 -1.00
CA HIS A 139 -12.73 0.59 -1.01
C HIS A 139 -12.18 1.67 -0.09
N TRP A 140 -11.50 1.26 0.96
CA TRP A 140 -10.86 2.15 1.92
C TRP A 140 -9.34 2.02 1.85
N GLU A 141 -8.66 3.15 1.74
CA GLU A 141 -7.21 3.24 1.89
C GLU A 141 -6.88 3.77 3.29
N TYR A 142 -5.89 3.18 3.92
CA TYR A 142 -5.49 3.56 5.27
C TYR A 142 -3.98 3.51 5.46
N VAL A 143 -3.48 4.27 6.40
CA VAL A 143 -2.15 4.10 6.99
C VAL A 143 -2.29 4.07 8.51
N LEU A 144 -1.72 3.04 9.13
CA LEU A 144 -1.68 2.91 10.58
C LEU A 144 -0.23 3.01 11.03
N MET A 145 0.05 3.95 11.91
CA MET A 145 1.37 4.15 12.50
C MET A 145 1.25 4.19 14.01
N ALA A 146 2.10 3.43 14.69
CA ALA A 146 2.22 3.46 16.13
C ALA A 146 3.67 3.27 16.54
N TYR A 147 4.10 3.95 17.57
CA TYR A 147 5.42 3.78 18.17
C TYR A 147 5.32 3.89 19.69
N ARG A 148 6.28 3.29 20.38
CA ARG A 148 6.41 3.48 21.81
C ARG A 148 7.16 4.79 22.07
N ALA A 149 6.43 5.79 22.57
CA ALA A 149 7.06 7.01 23.04
C ALA A 149 7.80 6.72 24.35
N ASP A 150 9.00 7.26 24.49
CA ASP A 150 9.71 7.26 25.78
C ASP A 150 9.02 8.29 26.70
N GLU A 151 8.76 7.93 27.94
CA GLU A 151 8.28 8.88 28.95
C GLU A 151 9.44 9.85 29.25
N GLU A 152 9.22 11.15 29.03
CA GLU A 152 10.13 12.22 29.47
C GLU A 152 10.12 12.38 30.98
#